data_f68ebe7a4d6e05529631093f34fc6e2c
#
_entry.id   f68ebe7a4d6e05529631093f34fc6e2c
#
_cell.length_a   1.000
_cell.length_b   1.000
_cell.length_c   1.000
_cell.angle_alpha   90.00
_cell.angle_beta   90.00
_cell.angle_gamma   90.00
#
_symmetry.space_group_name_H-M   'P 1'
#
loop_
_entity.id
_entity.type
_entity.pdbx_description
1 polymer ?
#
loop_
_entity_poly.entity_id
_entity_poly.type
_entity_poly.pdbx_seq_one_letter_code
_entity_poly.pdbx_strand_id
1 'polypeptide(L)'
;XDLVGKSQSAEGALQAMQAMNQLLALQAKQSIQTQRLQITQDRAASLELARQAAATERAREVRRRFLGEGTPYTPQSVNFYGN
;
A
#
# COMPACT_ATOMS: atom_id res chain seq x y z
N UNK A 1 49.09 32.32 15.89
CA UNK A 1 48.89 32.03 15.85
C UNK A 1 48.03 31.69 16.10
N ASP A 2 47.95 32.12 17.12
CA ASP A 2 46.72 31.68 17.71
C ASP A 2 45.49 32.11 16.93
N LEU A 3 45.57 33.32 16.38
CA LEU A 3 44.45 33.80 15.60
C LEU A 3 44.22 32.95 14.36
N VAL A 4 45.28 32.55 13.74
CA VAL A 4 45.17 31.69 12.56
C VAL A 4 44.59 30.34 12.94
N GLY A 5 45.02 29.79 14.05
CA GLY A 5 44.52 28.51 14.50
C GLY A 5 43.03 28.58 14.88
N LYS A 6 42.65 29.67 15.53
CA LYS A 6 41.26 29.83 15.91
C LYS A 6 40.37 30.03 14.70
N SER A 7 40.85 30.81 13.73
CA SER A 7 40.09 31.00 12.50
C SER A 7 39.90 29.69 11.76
N GLN A 8 40.93 28.88 11.68
CA GLN A 8 40.84 27.60 11.01
C GLN A 8 39.92 26.65 11.76
N SER A 9 39.99 26.70 13.08
CA SER A 9 39.08 25.84 13.87
C SER A 9 37.65 26.27 13.71
N ALA A 10 37.41 27.57 13.71
CA ALA A 10 36.05 28.06 13.52
C ALA A 10 35.53 27.71 12.14
N GLU A 11 36.37 27.85 11.14
CA GLU A 11 35.98 27.54 9.79
C GLU A 11 35.75 26.05 9.64
N GLY A 12 36.58 25.22 10.26
CA GLY A 12 36.39 23.79 10.26
C GLY A 12 35.10 23.41 10.94
N ALA A 13 34.77 24.07 12.05
CA ALA A 13 33.52 23.80 12.74
C ALA A 13 32.32 24.18 11.88
N LEU A 14 32.44 25.30 11.18
CA LEU A 14 31.36 25.73 10.31
C LEU A 14 31.15 24.72 9.17
N GLN A 15 32.24 24.27 8.59
CA GLN A 15 32.17 23.29 7.52
C GLN A 15 31.56 21.98 8.03
N ALA A 16 31.93 21.59 9.25
CA ALA A 16 31.37 20.38 9.83
C ALA A 16 29.86 20.51 10.04
N MET A 17 29.44 21.69 10.49
CA MET A 17 28.02 21.93 10.69
C MET A 17 27.26 21.93 9.36
N GLN A 18 27.86 22.50 8.33
CA GLN A 18 27.24 22.48 7.01
C GLN A 18 27.11 21.05 6.48
N ALA A 19 28.16 20.24 6.67
CA ALA A 19 28.11 18.86 6.26
C ALA A 19 27.03 18.09 7.03
N MET A 20 26.95 18.36 8.32
CA MET A 20 25.92 17.74 9.14
C MET A 20 24.53 18.11 8.68
N ASN A 21 24.32 19.39 8.37
CA ASN A 21 23.03 19.85 7.90
C ASN A 21 22.67 19.18 6.58
N GLN A 22 23.66 19.03 5.69
CA GLN A 22 23.40 18.35 4.43
C GLN A 22 23.05 16.89 4.64
N LEU A 23 23.73 16.25 5.58
CA LEU A 23 23.45 14.86 5.87
C LEU A 23 22.06 14.69 6.45
N LEU A 24 21.67 15.60 7.36
CA LEU A 24 20.34 15.54 7.93
C LEU A 24 19.27 15.77 6.88
N ALA A 25 19.53 16.70 5.95
CA ALA A 25 18.58 16.94 4.87
C ALA A 25 18.43 15.70 3.98
N LEU A 26 19.56 15.04 3.72
CA LEU A 26 19.50 13.83 2.91
C LEU A 26 18.73 12.72 3.64
N GLN A 27 18.95 12.58 4.93
CA GLN A 27 18.22 11.59 5.70
C GLN A 27 16.74 11.88 5.72
N ALA A 28 16.38 13.16 5.83
CA ALA A 28 14.98 13.53 5.80
C ALA A 28 14.36 13.20 4.44
N LYS A 29 15.09 13.45 3.37
CA LYS A 29 14.61 13.15 2.04
C LYS A 29 14.40 11.65 1.86
N GLN A 30 15.34 10.86 2.35
CA GLN A 30 15.22 9.41 2.26
C GLN A 30 14.05 8.90 3.08
N SER A 31 13.82 9.51 4.23
CA SER A 31 12.70 9.13 5.08
C SER A 31 11.38 9.39 4.37
N ILE A 32 11.27 10.55 3.71
CA ILE A 32 10.06 10.89 2.99
C ILE A 32 9.86 9.91 1.83
N GLN A 33 10.93 9.58 1.11
CA GLN A 33 10.82 8.65 0.01
C GLN A 33 10.38 7.28 0.49
N THR A 34 10.90 6.84 1.63
CA THR A 34 10.50 5.57 2.20
C THR A 34 9.03 5.58 2.57
N GLN A 35 8.56 6.70 3.15
CA GLN A 35 7.16 6.79 3.53
C GLN A 35 6.26 6.77 2.30
N ARG A 36 6.67 7.44 1.23
CA ARG A 36 5.89 7.42 0.00
C ARG A 36 5.81 6.02 -0.58
N LEU A 37 6.92 5.31 -0.56
CA LEU A 37 6.92 3.94 -1.04
C LEU A 37 5.99 3.08 -0.20
N GLN A 38 6.02 3.27 1.11
CA GLN A 38 5.16 2.51 2.00
C GLN A 38 3.69 2.78 1.70
N ILE A 39 3.34 4.04 1.46
CA ILE A 39 1.97 4.39 1.13
C ILE A 39 1.56 3.75 -0.18
N THR A 40 2.45 3.78 -1.16
CA THR A 40 2.15 3.17 -2.45
C THR A 40 1.92 1.67 -2.30
N GLN A 41 2.75 1.01 -1.51
CA GLN A 41 2.59 -0.43 -1.29
C GLN A 41 1.31 -0.73 -0.54
N ASP A 42 0.96 0.11 0.43
CA ASP A 42 -0.27 -0.09 1.19
C ASP A 42 -1.48 0.06 0.28
N ARG A 43 -1.45 1.04 -0.62
CA ARG A 43 -2.55 1.23 -1.55
C ARG A 43 -2.68 0.04 -2.50
N ALA A 44 -1.55 -0.46 -2.99
CA ALA A 44 -1.57 -1.61 -3.88
C ALA A 44 -2.15 -2.83 -3.17
N ALA A 45 -1.76 -3.03 -1.92
CA ALA A 45 -2.28 -4.15 -1.16
C ALA A 45 -3.78 -4.01 -0.91
N SER A 46 -4.22 -2.79 -0.58
CA SER A 46 -5.64 -2.56 -0.37
C SER A 46 -6.44 -2.79 -1.64
N LEU A 47 -5.92 -2.33 -2.75
CA LEU A 47 -6.60 -2.51 -4.02
C LEU A 47 -6.69 -3.99 -4.38
N GLU A 48 -5.64 -4.74 -4.13
CA GLU A 48 -5.66 -6.17 -4.42
C GLU A 48 -6.67 -6.90 -3.54
N LEU A 49 -6.74 -6.53 -2.26
CA LEU A 49 -7.74 -7.11 -1.38
C LEU A 49 -9.15 -6.78 -1.85
N ALA A 50 -9.36 -5.55 -2.31
CA ALA A 50 -10.66 -5.17 -2.82
C ALA A 50 -11.02 -5.96 -4.06
N ARG A 51 -10.05 -6.18 -4.93
CA ARG A 51 -10.31 -6.97 -6.12
C ARG A 51 -10.64 -8.40 -5.79
N GLN A 52 -9.94 -8.97 -4.81
CA GLN A 52 -10.24 -10.33 -4.40
C GLN A 52 -11.62 -10.43 -3.78
N ALA A 53 -12.00 -9.43 -3.00
CA ALA A 53 -13.32 -9.42 -2.38
C ALA A 53 -14.41 -9.30 -3.45
N ALA A 54 -14.16 -8.47 -4.45
CA ALA A 54 -15.13 -8.30 -5.53
C ALA A 54 -15.27 -9.59 -6.34
N ALA A 55 -14.16 -10.26 -6.59
CA ALA A 55 -14.20 -11.52 -7.32
C ALA A 55 -14.96 -12.58 -6.54
N THR A 56 -14.74 -12.62 -5.24
CA THR A 56 -15.46 -13.57 -4.40
C THR A 56 -16.95 -13.29 -4.40
N GLU A 57 -17.30 -12.01 -4.36
CA GLU A 57 -18.71 -11.64 -4.36
C GLU A 57 -19.36 -11.96 -5.69
N ARG A 58 -18.63 -11.75 -6.79
CA ARG A 58 -19.19 -12.10 -8.09
C ARG A 58 -19.41 -13.60 -8.22
N ALA A 59 -18.47 -14.38 -7.71
CA ALA A 59 -18.61 -15.82 -7.75
C ALA A 59 -19.81 -16.26 -6.91
N ARG A 60 -19.99 -15.63 -5.76
CA ARG A 60 -21.12 -15.95 -4.91
C ARG A 60 -22.43 -15.61 -5.59
N GLU A 61 -22.47 -14.46 -6.28
CA GLU A 61 -23.67 -14.04 -6.97
C GLU A 61 -23.99 -14.97 -8.14
N VAL A 62 -22.98 -15.38 -8.86
CA VAL A 62 -23.19 -16.30 -9.98
C VAL A 62 -23.72 -17.64 -9.46
N ARG A 63 -23.13 -18.12 -8.38
CA ARG A 63 -23.60 -19.38 -7.81
C ARG A 63 -25.02 -19.26 -7.32
N ARG A 64 -25.36 -18.13 -6.71
CA ARG A 64 -26.71 -17.92 -6.22
C ARG A 64 -27.71 -17.92 -7.35
N ARG A 65 -27.37 -17.25 -8.45
CA ARG A 65 -28.27 -17.24 -9.61
C ARG A 65 -28.38 -18.60 -10.24
N PHE A 66 -27.26 -19.30 -10.34
CA PHE A 66 -27.29 -20.60 -10.94
C PHE A 66 -28.17 -21.55 -10.13
N LEU A 67 -28.00 -21.56 -8.84
CA LEU A 67 -28.81 -22.42 -7.99
C LEU A 67 -30.27 -21.98 -7.99
N GLY A 68 -30.49 -20.68 -8.01
CA GLY A 68 -31.86 -20.19 -8.05
C GLY A 68 -32.55 -20.54 -9.32
N GLU A 69 -31.85 -20.47 -10.42
CA GLU A 69 -32.45 -20.82 -11.69
C GLU A 69 -32.58 -22.31 -11.87
N GLY A 70 -31.67 -23.07 -11.30
CA GLY A 70 -31.75 -24.48 -11.41
C GLY A 70 -32.73 -25.09 -10.46
N THR A 71 -32.93 -24.44 -9.36
CA THR A 71 -33.81 -24.96 -8.35
C THR A 71 -35.25 -24.99 -8.74
N PRO A 72 -35.72 -23.97 -9.36
CA PRO A 72 -37.13 -24.00 -9.67
C PRO A 72 -37.47 -25.16 -10.47
N TYR A 73 -36.53 -25.71 -11.06
CA TYR A 73 -36.92 -26.73 -11.77
C TYR A 73 -36.98 -27.86 -10.91
N THR A 74 -36.87 -27.74 -10.03
CA THR A 74 -37.02 -28.59 -9.31
C THR A 74 -38.13 -28.77 -9.03
N PRO A 75 -38.57 -28.28 -9.21
CA PRO A 75 -39.56 -28.39 -8.97
C PRO A 75 -40.16 -28.73 -9.77
N GLN A 76 -39.79 -28.79 -10.20
CA GLN A 76 -40.36 -29.18 -10.67
C GLN A 76 -40.31 -29.92 -10.74
N SER A 77 -39.61 -30.18 -10.50
CA SER A 77 -39.65 -30.94 -10.45
C SER A 77 -40.24 -31.43 -10.23
N VAL A 78 -40.35 -31.20 -9.94
CA VAL A 78 -41.04 -31.66 -9.66
C VAL A 78 -41.95 -32.02 -10.08
N ASN A 79 -42.18 -31.62 -10.35
CA ASN A 79 -43.17 -31.88 -10.69
C ASN A 79 -43.23 -32.87 -11.54
N PHE A 80 -42.52 -33.16 -11.92
CA PHE A 80 -42.56 -34.04 -12.64
C PHE A 80 -42.79 -35.17 -12.06
N TYR A 81 -42.80 -35.20 -11.15
CA TYR A 81 -43.04 -36.20 -10.59
C TYR A 81 -44.28 -36.33 -10.31
N GLY A 82 -44.83 -35.88 -10.48
CA GLY A 82 -45.98 -35.87 -10.17
C GLY A 82 -46.82 -35.65 -10.71
N ASN A 83 -46.52 -35.26 -10.96
CA ASN A 83 -47.32 -35.08 -11.14
C ASN A 83 -47.80 -35.32 -11.19
#